data_82d09390810e9851d9ff2ece600844b3
#
_entry.id   82d09390810e9851d9ff2ece600844b3
#
_cell.length_a   1.000
_cell.length_b   1.000
_cell.length_c   1.000
_cell.angle_alpha   90.00
_cell.angle_beta   90.00
_cell.angle_gamma   90.00
#
_symmetry.space_group_name_H-M   'P 1'
#
loop_
_entity.id
_entity.type
_entity.pdbx_description
1 polymer ?
#
loop_
_entity_poly.entity_id
_entity_poly.type
_entity_poly.pdbx_seq_one_letter_code
_entity_poly.pdbx_strand_id
1 'polypeptide(L)' 'MSHVSKKRQAKAIMLGVGLDSDGHKRMTTGPNFALVGGSKETHEEMTEKAVKITEKLKAKGKELHEVSREEFDDIAHSVG' A
#
# COMPACT_ATOMS: atom_id res chain seq x y z
N MET A 1 -8.32 -16.74 25.17
CA MET A 1 -8.01 -16.39 24.75
C MET A 1 -7.66 -16.35 23.81
N SER A 2 -7.51 -16.59 23.59
CA SER A 2 -6.89 -16.57 22.82
C SER A 2 -7.20 -16.08 21.71
N HIS A 3 -7.85 -15.71 21.36
CA HIS A 3 -8.12 -15.03 20.38
C HIS A 3 -7.24 -14.04 20.07
N VAL A 4 -6.64 -13.78 20.92
CA VAL A 4 -5.69 -12.82 20.78
C VAL A 4 -4.76 -13.11 19.66
N SER A 5 -4.33 -14.30 19.50
CA SER A 5 -3.39 -14.60 18.47
C SER A 5 -3.93 -14.33 17.10
N LYS A 6 -5.22 -14.40 16.94
CA LYS A 6 -5.72 -14.07 15.69
C LYS A 6 -5.52 -12.65 15.39
N LYS A 7 -5.67 -11.80 16.34
CA LYS A 7 -5.46 -10.45 16.10
C LYS A 7 -4.09 -10.16 15.78
N ARG A 8 -3.21 -11.00 16.18
CA ARG A 8 -1.86 -10.77 15.91
C ARG A 8 -1.44 -11.22 14.59
N GLN A 9 -2.29 -11.72 13.77
CA GLN A 9 -1.88 -12.07 12.46
C GLN A 9 -1.32 -10.85 11.84
N ALA A 10 -0.09 -10.93 11.36
CA ALA A 10 0.56 -9.82 10.76
C ALA A 10 -0.13 -9.51 9.46
N LYS A 11 -0.49 -8.28 9.28
CA LYS A 11 -1.04 -7.86 8.03
C LYS A 11 0.05 -7.14 7.29
N ALA A 12 0.17 -7.42 6.02
CA ALA A 12 1.14 -6.73 5.20
C ALA A 12 0.67 -5.32 4.94
N ILE A 13 1.60 -4.40 4.87
CA ILE A 13 1.30 -3.01 4.58
C ILE A 13 2.22 -2.55 3.47
N MET A 14 1.67 -1.88 2.47
CA MET A 14 2.47 -1.25 1.44
C MET A 14 3.00 0.06 2.00
N LEU A 15 4.30 0.26 1.91
CA LEU A 15 4.89 1.49 2.40
C LEU A 15 5.48 2.26 1.24
N GLY A 16 5.02 3.49 1.05
CA GLY A 16 5.55 4.36 0.02
C GLY A 16 6.24 5.54 0.66
N VAL A 17 7.43 5.86 0.18
CA VAL A 17 8.19 6.98 0.71
C VAL A 17 8.61 7.86 -0.45
N GLY A 18 8.15 9.10 -0.46
CA GLY A 18 8.57 10.05 -1.46
C GLY A 18 9.82 10.76 -1.01
N LEU A 19 10.82 10.82 -1.87
CA LEU A 19 12.09 11.41 -1.52
C LEU A 19 12.22 12.87 -1.92
N ASP A 20 11.38 13.34 -2.82
CA ASP A 20 11.39 14.74 -3.17
C ASP A 20 10.48 15.50 -2.19
N SER A 21 10.61 16.80 -2.17
CA SER A 21 9.87 17.59 -1.19
C SER A 21 9.58 18.97 -1.75
N ASP A 22 8.41 19.49 -1.43
CA ASP A 22 8.06 20.85 -1.76
C ASP A 22 7.86 21.68 -0.49
N GLY A 23 8.42 21.21 0.61
CA GLY A 23 8.34 21.92 1.87
C GLY A 23 7.14 21.60 2.73
N HIS A 24 6.28 20.70 2.25
CA HIS A 24 5.10 20.30 3.03
C HIS A 24 5.24 18.86 3.47
N LYS A 25 4.75 18.57 4.64
CA LYS A 25 4.74 17.21 5.12
C LYS A 25 3.44 16.57 4.70
N ARG A 26 3.54 15.39 4.13
CA ARG A 26 2.36 14.67 3.68
C ARG A 26 2.38 13.25 4.20
N MET A 27 1.22 12.78 4.59
CA MET A 27 1.09 11.41 5.04
C MET A 27 -0.33 10.96 4.75
N THR A 28 -0.45 9.79 4.15
CA THR A 28 -1.76 9.20 3.85
C THR A 28 -1.72 7.74 4.26
N THR A 29 -2.73 7.30 4.96
CA THR A 29 -2.81 5.90 5.37
C THR A 29 -4.13 5.31 4.90
N GLY A 30 -4.10 4.02 4.63
CA GLY A 30 -5.28 3.26 4.28
C GLY A 30 -5.28 1.96 5.04
N PRO A 31 -6.20 1.08 4.74
CA PRO A 31 -6.29 -0.18 5.46
C PRO A 31 -5.08 -1.07 5.27
N ASN A 32 -4.37 -0.92 4.16
CA ASN A 32 -3.22 -1.76 3.88
C ASN A 32 -2.05 -0.98 3.31
N PHE A 33 -2.00 0.33 3.52
CA PHE A 33 -0.86 1.10 3.03
C PHE A 33 -0.61 2.32 3.90
N ALA A 34 0.61 2.81 3.83
CA ALA A 34 1.00 4.06 4.45
C ALA A 34 1.96 4.76 3.51
N LEU A 35 1.68 6.02 3.22
CA LEU A 35 2.46 6.81 2.27
C LEU A 35 2.97 8.05 2.98
N VAL A 36 4.25 8.31 2.86
CA VAL A 36 4.89 9.39 3.59
C VAL A 36 5.75 10.21 2.65
N GLY A 37 5.64 11.51 2.75
CA GLY A 37 6.55 12.40 2.04
C GLY A 37 6.21 12.61 0.59
N GLY A 38 7.18 13.16 -0.13
CA GLY A 38 7.01 13.45 -1.54
C GLY A 38 6.42 14.82 -1.77
N SER A 39 6.66 15.37 -2.95
CA SER A 39 5.97 16.57 -3.38
C SER A 39 4.50 16.25 -3.59
N LYS A 40 3.70 17.27 -3.83
CA LYS A 40 2.28 17.04 -4.06
C LYS A 40 2.05 16.04 -5.18
N GLU A 41 2.76 16.19 -6.28
CA GLU A 41 2.58 15.29 -7.41
C GLU A 41 3.01 13.87 -7.07
N THR A 42 4.15 13.72 -6.44
CA THR A 42 4.66 12.41 -6.08
C THR A 42 3.73 11.72 -5.10
N HIS A 43 3.24 12.47 -4.12
CA HIS A 43 2.36 11.89 -3.12
C HIS A 43 1.05 11.44 -3.75
N GLU A 44 0.51 12.24 -4.67
CA GLU A 44 -0.73 11.87 -5.36
C GLU A 44 -0.53 10.64 -6.22
N GLU A 45 0.62 10.52 -6.89
CA GLU A 45 0.90 9.34 -7.70
C GLU A 45 1.00 8.09 -6.84
N MET A 46 1.67 8.21 -5.70
CA MET A 46 1.78 7.08 -4.80
C MET A 46 0.40 6.66 -4.28
N THR A 47 -0.42 7.64 -3.94
CA THR A 47 -1.76 7.36 -3.43
C THR A 47 -2.60 6.65 -4.48
N GLU A 48 -2.57 7.15 -5.70
CA GLU A 48 -3.33 6.54 -6.77
C GLU A 48 -2.87 5.12 -7.03
N LYS A 49 -1.57 4.90 -7.04
CA LYS A 49 -1.04 3.57 -7.27
C LYS A 49 -1.46 2.61 -6.16
N ALA A 50 -1.37 3.05 -4.91
CA ALA A 50 -1.76 2.19 -3.79
C ALA A 50 -3.24 1.82 -3.85
N VAL A 51 -4.08 2.77 -4.22
CA VAL A 51 -5.51 2.51 -4.35
C VAL A 51 -5.77 1.52 -5.48
N LYS A 52 -5.09 1.69 -6.61
CA LYS A 52 -5.28 0.77 -7.73
C LYS A 52 -4.80 -0.63 -7.42
N ILE A 53 -3.69 -0.75 -6.71
CA ILE A 53 -3.21 -2.07 -6.29
C ILE A 53 -4.24 -2.72 -5.38
N THR A 54 -4.79 -1.97 -4.43
CA THR A 54 -5.80 -2.49 -3.53
C THR A 54 -7.03 -2.96 -4.29
N GLU A 55 -7.44 -2.21 -5.31
CA GLU A 55 -8.59 -2.61 -6.11
C GLU A 55 -8.32 -3.89 -6.87
N LYS A 56 -7.11 -4.05 -7.38
CA LYS A 56 -6.77 -5.28 -8.08
C LYS A 56 -6.74 -6.47 -7.14
N LEU A 57 -6.25 -6.27 -5.93
CA LEU A 57 -6.26 -7.33 -4.94
C LEU A 57 -7.69 -7.76 -4.62
N LYS A 58 -8.57 -6.78 -4.48
CA LYS A 58 -9.97 -7.09 -4.21
C LYS A 58 -10.59 -7.87 -5.35
N ALA A 59 -10.28 -7.50 -6.57
CA ALA A 59 -10.80 -8.21 -7.74
C ALA A 59 -10.33 -9.65 -7.77
N LYS A 60 -9.15 -9.92 -7.21
CA LYS A 60 -8.63 -11.28 -7.15
C LYS A 60 -9.12 -12.02 -5.91
N GLY A 61 -9.82 -11.34 -5.03
CA GLY A 61 -10.29 -11.96 -3.79
C GLY A 61 -9.16 -12.23 -2.81
N LYS A 62 -8.10 -11.45 -2.87
CA LYS A 62 -6.94 -11.67 -2.03
C LYS A 62 -6.61 -10.44 -1.21
N GLU A 63 -5.97 -10.66 -0.09
CA GLU A 63 -5.43 -9.57 0.70
C GLU A 63 -3.93 -9.50 0.45
N LEU A 64 -3.35 -8.36 0.77
CA LEU A 64 -1.95 -8.12 0.48
C LEU A 64 -1.03 -9.19 1.04
N HIS A 65 -1.32 -9.66 2.26
CA HIS A 65 -0.47 -10.67 2.89
C HIS A 65 -0.62 -12.06 2.25
N GLU A 66 -1.57 -12.21 1.34
CA GLU A 66 -1.80 -13.49 0.68
C GLU A 66 -1.10 -13.61 -0.66
N VAL A 67 -0.50 -12.53 -1.16
CA VAL A 67 0.18 -12.58 -2.45
C VAL A 67 1.67 -12.68 -2.26
N SER A 68 2.34 -13.36 -3.17
CA SER A 68 3.78 -13.46 -3.13
C SER A 68 4.39 -12.15 -3.60
N ARG A 69 5.68 -12.00 -3.38
CA ARG A 69 6.39 -10.83 -3.86
C ARG A 69 6.28 -10.71 -5.36
N GLU A 70 6.37 -11.82 -6.04
CA GLU A 70 6.29 -11.83 -7.49
C GLU A 70 4.91 -11.41 -7.97
N GLU A 71 3.88 -11.91 -7.34
CA GLU A 71 2.53 -11.56 -7.70
C GLU A 71 2.29 -10.07 -7.42
N PHE A 72 2.80 -9.58 -6.30
CA PHE A 72 2.67 -8.18 -5.97
C PHE A 72 3.36 -7.31 -7.02
N ASP A 73 4.55 -7.70 -7.44
CA ASP A 73 5.28 -6.94 -8.45
C ASP A 73 4.51 -6.89 -9.77
N ASP A 74 3.89 -7.99 -10.15
CA ASP A 74 3.09 -8.03 -11.37
C ASP A 74 1.91 -7.09 -11.27
N ILE A 75 1.24 -7.08 -10.13
CA ILE A 75 0.10 -6.19 -9.93
C ILE A 75 0.57 -4.74 -9.96
N ALA A 76 1.67 -4.44 -9.29
CA ALA A 76 2.18 -3.08 -9.26
C ALA A 76 2.56 -2.58 -10.65
N HIS A 77 3.14 -3.45 -11.47
CA HIS A 77 3.48 -3.07 -12.83
C HIS A 77 2.23 -2.85 -13.68
N SER A 78 1.19 -3.61 -13.42
CA SER A 78 -0.01 -3.51 -14.24
C SER A 78 -0.79 -2.22 -14.00
N VAL A 79 -0.58 -1.57 -12.87
CA VAL A 79 -1.29 -0.32 -12.56
C VAL A 79 -0.43 0.90 -12.79
N GLY A 80 0.83 0.69 -13.05
CA GLY A 80 1.75 1.79 -13.23
C GLY A 80 1.95 2.16 -14.64
#